data_fabd79f4f67fde3715331400f58df265
#
_entry.id   fabd79f4f67fde3715331400f58df265
#
_cell.length_a   1.000
_cell.length_b   1.000
_cell.length_c   1.000
_cell.angle_alpha   90.00
_cell.angle_beta   90.00
_cell.angle_gamma   90.00
#
_symmetry.space_group_name_H-M   'P 1'
#
loop_
_entity.id
_entity.type
_entity.pdbx_description
1 polymer ?
#
loop_
_entity_poly.entity_id
_entity_poly.type
_entity_poly.pdbx_seq_one_letter_code
_entity_poly.pdbx_strand_id
1 'polypeptide(L)'
;MLPKQYPVDLMMVPEIITSGQNPKIKALLELQEKSRARREKGLFVVEGQRELDHCIAAGFVPDTIFICPEIYSCHPERRHEPAEGRSEGSSFAGEGYKVFHVSKNVYEKIAYREGTEGIIAEMKYKDRRLEDIKLSENPLIVVLESVEKPGNLGAVLRSADAAGADAVIICDPLTDLYNPNLIRASIGAIFSRQVAAATSEETISWLKANNIQILTAQLQDSSLYYDTPMTGPTAIVMGTEATGLTDIWREAADKHIRIPMLGALDSLNVSVSAAILLFEAVRQRGGAAGI
;
A
#
# COMPACT_ATOMS: atom_id res chain seq x y z
N MET A 1 -5.28 -6.36 -53.03
CA MET A 1 -5.89 -6.66 -51.72
C MET A 1 -6.02 -5.36 -50.98
N LEU A 2 -7.23 -4.82 -50.86
CA LEU A 2 -7.53 -3.57 -50.14
C LEU A 2 -7.48 -3.85 -48.64
N PRO A 3 -6.96 -2.94 -47.80
CA PRO A 3 -6.98 -3.12 -46.35
C PRO A 3 -8.44 -3.08 -45.85
N LYS A 4 -8.79 -4.03 -44.97
CA LYS A 4 -10.08 -4.06 -44.28
C LYS A 4 -10.27 -2.77 -43.48
N GLN A 5 -11.20 -1.93 -43.92
CA GLN A 5 -11.74 -0.86 -43.14
C GLN A 5 -12.45 -1.48 -41.93
N TYR A 6 -11.93 -1.22 -40.74
CA TYR A 6 -12.67 -1.45 -39.50
C TYR A 6 -13.84 -0.45 -39.48
N PRO A 7 -15.06 -0.88 -39.10
CA PRO A 7 -16.17 0.04 -38.98
C PRO A 7 -15.82 1.05 -37.91
N VAL A 8 -15.89 2.32 -38.29
CA VAL A 8 -15.88 3.45 -37.36
C VAL A 8 -17.23 3.40 -36.67
N ASP A 9 -17.37 2.56 -35.65
CA ASP A 9 -18.47 2.62 -34.72
C ASP A 9 -18.44 4.02 -34.08
N LEU A 10 -19.57 4.72 -34.16
CA LEU A 10 -19.78 6.06 -33.65
C LEU A 10 -19.06 6.21 -32.30
N MET A 11 -17.98 6.98 -32.28
CA MET A 11 -17.42 7.52 -31.03
C MET A 11 -18.52 8.37 -30.38
N MET A 12 -19.31 7.75 -29.52
CA MET A 12 -20.10 8.51 -28.56
C MET A 12 -19.08 9.30 -27.75
N VAL A 13 -19.05 10.62 -27.96
CA VAL A 13 -18.27 11.52 -27.09
C VAL A 13 -18.78 11.25 -25.67
N PRO A 14 -17.97 10.73 -24.76
CA PRO A 14 -18.45 10.36 -23.44
C PRO A 14 -19.00 11.62 -22.77
N GLU A 15 -20.19 11.51 -22.21
CA GLU A 15 -20.87 12.62 -21.53
C GLU A 15 -19.96 13.11 -20.39
N ILE A 16 -19.60 14.40 -20.44
CA ILE A 16 -18.75 15.02 -19.43
C ILE A 16 -19.60 15.41 -18.22
N ILE A 17 -19.26 14.88 -17.05
CA ILE A 17 -19.88 15.28 -15.78
C ILE A 17 -19.37 16.68 -15.41
N THR A 18 -20.27 17.66 -15.44
CA THR A 18 -19.98 19.07 -15.15
C THR A 18 -20.49 19.54 -13.80
N SER A 19 -21.26 18.72 -13.09
CA SER A 19 -21.86 19.07 -11.79
C SER A 19 -21.30 18.21 -10.64
N GLY A 20 -20.79 18.82 -9.60
CA GLY A 20 -20.43 18.16 -8.33
C GLY A 20 -21.62 17.56 -7.57
N GLN A 21 -22.86 17.89 -7.97
CA GLN A 21 -24.08 17.30 -7.42
C GLN A 21 -24.47 15.98 -8.09
N ASN A 22 -23.74 15.56 -9.13
CA ASN A 22 -23.98 14.30 -9.79
C ASN A 22 -23.88 13.14 -8.77
N PRO A 23 -24.81 12.17 -8.76
CA PRO A 23 -24.82 11.07 -7.81
C PRO A 23 -23.53 10.25 -7.79
N LYS A 24 -22.86 10.09 -8.95
CA LYS A 24 -21.57 9.38 -9.05
C LYS A 24 -20.46 10.13 -8.32
N ILE A 25 -20.43 11.46 -8.44
CA ILE A 25 -19.45 12.31 -7.74
C ILE A 25 -19.66 12.26 -6.23
N LYS A 26 -20.91 12.31 -5.77
CA LYS A 26 -21.25 12.17 -4.35
C LYS A 26 -20.83 10.80 -3.81
N ALA A 27 -21.06 9.73 -4.57
CA ALA A 27 -20.65 8.38 -4.18
C ALA A 27 -19.12 8.24 -4.07
N LEU A 28 -18.37 8.83 -5.00
CA LEU A 28 -16.91 8.89 -4.96
C LEU A 28 -16.40 9.64 -3.72
N LEU A 29 -16.92 10.83 -3.43
CA LEU A 29 -16.57 11.62 -2.25
C LEU A 29 -16.85 10.86 -0.96
N GLU A 30 -17.97 10.15 -0.91
CA GLU A 30 -18.31 9.31 0.25
C GLU A 30 -17.29 8.18 0.47
N LEU A 31 -16.81 7.56 -0.61
CA LEU A 31 -15.73 6.55 -0.53
C LEU A 31 -14.40 7.15 -0.09
N GLN A 32 -14.09 8.38 -0.47
CA GLN A 32 -12.88 9.07 -0.01
C GLN A 32 -12.92 9.34 1.50
N GLU A 33 -14.07 9.78 2.02
CA GLU A 33 -14.19 10.24 3.39
C GLU A 33 -14.47 9.11 4.39
N LYS A 34 -15.36 8.14 4.03
CA LYS A 34 -15.94 7.22 5.01
C LYS A 34 -15.44 5.78 4.83
N SER A 35 -14.71 5.27 5.82
CA SER A 35 -14.28 3.86 5.84
C SER A 35 -15.47 2.89 5.84
N ARG A 36 -16.57 3.26 6.49
CA ARG A 36 -17.80 2.46 6.49
C ARG A 36 -18.37 2.31 5.07
N ALA A 37 -18.45 3.40 4.30
CA ALA A 37 -18.94 3.36 2.92
C ALA A 37 -18.04 2.45 2.04
N ARG A 38 -16.72 2.52 2.23
CA ARG A 38 -15.80 1.63 1.51
C ARG A 38 -16.08 0.16 1.79
N ARG A 39 -16.24 -0.20 3.07
CA ARG A 39 -16.54 -1.60 3.47
C ARG A 39 -17.90 -2.07 2.97
N GLU A 40 -18.94 -1.26 3.13
CA GLU A 40 -20.31 -1.62 2.72
C GLU A 40 -20.43 -1.78 1.20
N LYS A 41 -19.74 -0.93 0.41
CA LYS A 41 -19.77 -0.99 -1.06
C LYS A 41 -18.71 -1.94 -1.64
N GLY A 42 -17.75 -2.39 -0.85
CA GLY A 42 -16.61 -3.17 -1.33
C GLY A 42 -15.76 -2.42 -2.34
N LEU A 43 -15.68 -1.07 -2.20
CA LEU A 43 -14.94 -0.19 -3.11
C LEU A 43 -14.04 0.76 -2.34
N PHE A 44 -12.91 1.14 -2.94
CA PHE A 44 -12.01 2.16 -2.43
C PHE A 44 -11.51 3.06 -3.56
N VAL A 45 -10.87 4.16 -3.20
CA VAL A 45 -10.45 5.18 -4.18
C VAL A 45 -8.93 5.22 -4.31
N VAL A 46 -8.47 5.23 -5.54
CA VAL A 46 -7.07 5.44 -5.92
C VAL A 46 -6.99 6.70 -6.78
N GLU A 47 -6.10 7.62 -6.43
CA GLU A 47 -5.86 8.86 -7.17
C GLU A 47 -4.41 8.87 -7.68
N GLY A 48 -4.25 9.17 -8.96
CA GLY A 48 -2.97 9.24 -9.64
C GLY A 48 -2.66 8.00 -10.48
N GLN A 49 -1.97 8.21 -11.60
CA GLN A 49 -1.65 7.16 -12.56
C GLN A 49 -0.73 6.10 -11.95
N ARG A 50 0.31 6.54 -11.24
CA ARG A 50 1.30 5.62 -10.64
C ARG A 50 0.66 4.69 -9.60
N GLU A 51 -0.14 5.24 -8.69
CA GLU A 51 -0.85 4.47 -7.67
C GLU A 51 -1.85 3.50 -8.30
N LEU A 52 -2.51 3.92 -9.39
CA LEU A 52 -3.44 3.07 -10.15
C LEU A 52 -2.70 1.93 -10.86
N ASP A 53 -1.57 2.20 -11.49
CA ASP A 53 -0.74 1.19 -12.16
C ASP A 53 -0.25 0.12 -11.17
N HIS A 54 0.24 0.53 -10.00
CA HIS A 54 0.62 -0.40 -8.93
C HIS A 54 -0.57 -1.24 -8.44
N CYS A 55 -1.74 -0.61 -8.30
CA CYS A 55 -2.97 -1.28 -7.88
C CYS A 55 -3.39 -2.36 -8.89
N ILE A 56 -3.41 -2.03 -10.18
CA ILE A 56 -3.76 -2.97 -11.26
C ILE A 56 -2.71 -4.08 -11.37
N ALA A 57 -1.42 -3.74 -11.32
CA ALA A 57 -0.33 -4.73 -11.35
C ALA A 57 -0.42 -5.74 -10.19
N ALA A 58 -0.95 -5.32 -9.04
CA ALA A 58 -1.23 -6.17 -7.89
C ALA A 58 -2.52 -7.01 -8.02
N GLY A 59 -3.19 -6.95 -9.19
CA GLY A 59 -4.39 -7.73 -9.50
C GLY A 59 -5.68 -7.18 -8.89
N PHE A 60 -5.72 -5.89 -8.54
CA PHE A 60 -6.97 -5.22 -8.21
C PHE A 60 -7.73 -4.86 -9.48
N VAL A 61 -9.06 -4.86 -9.40
CA VAL A 61 -9.94 -4.63 -10.54
C VAL A 61 -10.64 -3.28 -10.39
N PRO A 62 -10.55 -2.38 -11.38
CA PRO A 62 -11.34 -1.18 -11.41
C PRO A 62 -12.84 -1.49 -11.46
N ASP A 63 -13.66 -0.65 -10.84
CA ASP A 63 -15.11 -0.58 -11.02
C ASP A 63 -15.48 0.63 -11.89
N THR A 64 -14.94 1.78 -11.54
CA THR A 64 -15.21 3.05 -12.23
C THR A 64 -13.95 3.91 -12.29
N ILE A 65 -13.68 4.52 -13.43
CA ILE A 65 -12.56 5.46 -13.61
C ILE A 65 -13.14 6.83 -14.02
N PHE A 66 -12.69 7.88 -13.34
CA PHE A 66 -12.97 9.26 -13.64
C PHE A 66 -11.74 9.92 -14.25
N ILE A 67 -11.86 10.48 -15.44
CA ILE A 67 -10.79 11.14 -16.18
C ILE A 67 -11.15 12.59 -16.43
N CYS A 68 -10.26 13.51 -16.11
CA CYS A 68 -10.32 14.89 -16.57
C CYS A 68 -9.43 15.04 -17.81
N PRO A 69 -9.97 15.09 -19.03
CA PRO A 69 -9.16 15.13 -20.25
C PRO A 69 -8.23 16.33 -20.32
N GLU A 70 -8.66 17.48 -19.78
CA GLU A 70 -7.90 18.72 -19.78
C GLU A 70 -6.61 18.62 -18.94
N ILE A 71 -6.61 17.83 -17.86
CA ILE A 71 -5.45 17.66 -16.98
C ILE A 71 -4.65 16.41 -17.40
N TYR A 72 -5.33 15.32 -17.69
CA TYR A 72 -4.70 14.03 -18.02
C TYR A 72 -3.82 14.09 -19.27
N SER A 73 -4.24 14.85 -20.29
CA SER A 73 -3.48 15.03 -21.54
C SER A 73 -2.26 15.94 -21.41
N CYS A 74 -2.19 16.78 -20.37
CA CYS A 74 -1.07 17.71 -20.16
C CYS A 74 0.18 17.06 -19.54
N HIS A 75 0.14 15.78 -19.17
CA HIS A 75 1.25 15.07 -18.52
C HIS A 75 1.75 13.85 -19.31
N PRO A 76 2.06 13.95 -20.61
CA PRO A 76 2.56 12.81 -21.39
C PRO A 76 3.90 12.28 -20.88
N GLU A 77 4.72 13.13 -20.25
CA GLU A 77 6.07 12.79 -19.77
C GLU A 77 6.09 11.89 -18.51
N ARG A 78 4.96 11.78 -17.83
CA ARG A 78 4.81 10.92 -16.63
C ARG A 78 4.18 9.56 -16.92
N ARG A 79 3.95 9.27 -18.19
CA ARG A 79 3.63 7.90 -18.61
C ARG A 79 4.92 7.12 -18.49
N HIS A 80 5.06 6.36 -17.39
CA HIS A 80 6.15 5.40 -17.28
C HIS A 80 6.09 4.47 -18.49
N GLU A 81 7.20 4.36 -19.21
CA GLU A 81 7.36 3.33 -20.21
C GLU A 81 7.02 1.98 -19.55
N PRO A 82 6.13 1.18 -20.14
CA PRO A 82 5.84 -0.14 -19.60
C PRO A 82 7.15 -0.91 -19.57
N ALA A 83 7.42 -1.61 -18.46
CA ALA A 83 8.49 -2.59 -18.39
C ALA A 83 8.42 -3.47 -19.62
N GLU A 84 9.56 -3.68 -20.29
CA GLU A 84 9.71 -4.34 -21.59
C GLU A 84 8.77 -5.55 -21.72
N GLY A 85 7.83 -5.48 -22.66
CA GLY A 85 6.90 -6.57 -22.97
C GLY A 85 5.40 -6.22 -23.01
N ARG A 86 4.97 -4.97 -22.73
CA ARG A 86 3.57 -4.56 -22.93
C ARG A 86 3.45 -3.52 -24.05
N SER A 87 2.62 -3.84 -25.02
CA SER A 87 2.28 -3.04 -26.19
C SER A 87 1.91 -1.60 -25.86
N GLU A 88 2.33 -0.69 -26.72
CA GLU A 88 1.98 0.74 -26.73
C GLU A 88 0.48 0.97 -26.56
N GLY A 89 0.13 1.86 -25.65
CA GLY A 89 -1.23 2.33 -25.45
C GLY A 89 -2.03 1.44 -24.51
N SER A 90 -1.96 1.67 -23.20
CA SER A 90 -3.02 1.25 -22.30
C SER A 90 -4.28 2.08 -22.60
N SER A 91 -4.99 1.70 -23.68
CA SER A 91 -6.38 2.08 -23.79
C SER A 91 -7.07 1.40 -22.61
N PHE A 92 -7.65 2.18 -21.68
CA PHE A 92 -8.58 1.71 -20.66
C PHE A 92 -9.89 1.21 -21.30
N ALA A 93 -9.80 0.45 -22.39
CA ALA A 93 -10.89 -0.22 -23.07
C ALA A 93 -10.80 -1.72 -22.75
N GLY A 94 -11.10 -2.06 -21.49
CA GLY A 94 -11.21 -3.44 -21.01
C GLY A 94 -12.63 -3.72 -20.57
N GLU A 95 -13.15 -4.89 -20.91
CA GLU A 95 -14.47 -5.34 -20.49
C GLU A 95 -14.55 -5.37 -18.96
N GLY A 96 -15.50 -4.64 -18.36
CA GLY A 96 -15.90 -4.82 -16.97
C GLY A 96 -15.85 -3.62 -16.05
N TYR A 97 -15.39 -2.44 -16.44
CA TYR A 97 -15.45 -1.22 -15.64
C TYR A 97 -15.99 -0.03 -16.43
N LYS A 98 -16.45 1.02 -15.73
CA LYS A 98 -17.06 2.21 -16.32
C LYS A 98 -16.02 3.34 -16.38
N VAL A 99 -16.04 4.12 -17.47
CA VAL A 99 -15.22 5.33 -17.60
C VAL A 99 -16.14 6.54 -17.73
N PHE A 100 -15.88 7.56 -16.90
CA PHE A 100 -16.59 8.84 -16.97
C PHE A 100 -15.59 9.97 -17.17
N HIS A 101 -15.90 10.87 -18.08
CA HIS A 101 -15.18 12.13 -18.17
C HIS A 101 -15.77 13.14 -17.19
N VAL A 102 -14.90 13.93 -16.57
CA VAL A 102 -15.30 15.01 -15.66
C VAL A 102 -14.65 16.31 -16.10
N SER A 103 -15.37 17.42 -15.92
CA SER A 103 -14.82 18.76 -16.18
C SER A 103 -13.73 19.10 -15.15
N LYS A 104 -12.82 20.00 -15.51
CA LYS A 104 -11.75 20.47 -14.63
C LYS A 104 -12.28 20.97 -13.28
N ASN A 105 -13.35 21.76 -13.28
CA ASN A 105 -13.98 22.27 -12.06
C ASN A 105 -14.52 21.13 -11.14
N VAL A 106 -15.06 20.05 -11.72
CA VAL A 106 -15.49 18.89 -10.93
C VAL A 106 -14.28 18.12 -10.44
N TYR A 107 -13.28 17.91 -11.30
CA TYR A 107 -12.06 17.20 -10.94
C TYR A 107 -11.32 17.86 -9.76
N GLU A 108 -11.14 19.18 -9.79
CA GLU A 108 -10.53 19.94 -8.71
C GLU A 108 -11.25 19.82 -7.36
N LYS A 109 -12.55 19.52 -7.38
CA LYS A 109 -13.35 19.28 -6.17
C LYS A 109 -13.25 17.85 -5.63
N ILE A 110 -13.00 16.88 -6.49
CA ILE A 110 -12.88 15.46 -6.09
C ILE A 110 -11.43 15.03 -5.92
N ALA A 111 -10.49 15.80 -6.45
CA ALA A 111 -9.08 15.57 -6.25
C ALA A 111 -8.69 15.83 -4.80
N TYR A 112 -7.94 14.92 -4.23
CA TYR A 112 -7.47 15.02 -2.84
C TYR A 112 -6.21 15.90 -2.72
N ARG A 113 -5.52 16.15 -3.83
CA ARG A 113 -4.30 16.97 -3.93
C ARG A 113 -4.46 18.12 -4.91
N GLU A 114 -3.71 19.18 -4.68
CA GLU A 114 -3.39 20.15 -5.74
C GLU A 114 -2.36 19.54 -6.71
N GLY A 115 -2.51 19.74 -8.01
CA GLY A 115 -1.56 19.30 -9.03
C GLY A 115 -1.62 17.82 -9.40
N THR A 116 -2.80 17.24 -9.44
CA THR A 116 -3.05 15.83 -9.75
C THR A 116 -3.04 15.50 -11.24
N GLU A 117 -2.90 14.22 -11.55
CA GLU A 117 -2.65 13.69 -12.91
C GLU A 117 -3.92 13.53 -13.76
N GLY A 118 -5.08 14.02 -13.28
CA GLY A 118 -6.31 13.99 -14.05
C GLY A 118 -7.04 12.65 -14.05
N ILE A 119 -6.69 11.71 -13.17
CA ILE A 119 -7.30 10.38 -13.07
C ILE A 119 -7.59 10.00 -11.61
N ILE A 120 -8.80 9.48 -11.38
CA ILE A 120 -9.24 8.89 -10.11
C ILE A 120 -10.01 7.62 -10.42
N ALA A 121 -9.75 6.53 -9.69
CA ALA A 121 -10.43 5.25 -9.88
C ALA A 121 -11.10 4.76 -8.60
N GLU A 122 -12.31 4.23 -8.73
CA GLU A 122 -12.94 3.35 -7.74
C GLU A 122 -12.51 1.93 -8.05
N MET A 123 -11.89 1.26 -7.05
CA MET A 123 -11.32 -0.08 -7.17
C MET A 123 -12.09 -1.04 -6.29
N LYS A 124 -12.25 -2.29 -6.73
CA LYS A 124 -12.89 -3.33 -5.93
C LYS A 124 -11.99 -3.80 -4.80
N TYR A 125 -12.57 -4.03 -3.62
CA TYR A 125 -11.86 -4.63 -2.48
C TYR A 125 -11.30 -5.99 -2.84
N LYS A 126 -10.16 -6.30 -2.23
CA LYS A 126 -9.56 -7.63 -2.23
C LYS A 126 -9.26 -7.98 -0.78
N ASP A 127 -9.67 -9.15 -0.35
CA ASP A 127 -9.30 -9.67 0.96
C ASP A 127 -7.78 -9.80 1.05
N ARG A 128 -7.26 -9.51 2.23
CA ARG A 128 -5.83 -9.52 2.53
C ARG A 128 -5.62 -10.32 3.80
N ARG A 129 -5.55 -11.62 3.64
CA ARG A 129 -5.44 -12.58 4.75
C ARG A 129 -4.02 -13.11 4.86
N LEU A 130 -3.67 -13.63 6.05
CA LEU A 130 -2.37 -14.23 6.29
C LEU A 130 -2.10 -15.43 5.38
N GLU A 131 -3.13 -16.23 5.10
CA GLU A 131 -3.03 -17.43 4.26
C GLU A 131 -2.70 -17.13 2.80
N ASP A 132 -2.98 -15.90 2.35
CA ASP A 132 -2.70 -15.48 0.98
C ASP A 132 -1.24 -15.04 0.79
N ILE A 133 -0.45 -14.89 1.88
CA ILE A 133 0.95 -14.48 1.84
C ILE A 133 1.83 -15.62 1.31
N LYS A 134 2.57 -15.33 0.26
CA LYS A 134 3.58 -16.23 -0.32
C LYS A 134 4.95 -15.89 0.28
N LEU A 135 5.49 -16.81 1.04
CA LEU A 135 6.80 -16.66 1.66
C LEU A 135 7.92 -17.09 0.73
N SER A 136 9.03 -16.37 0.74
CA SER A 136 10.31 -16.84 0.17
C SER A 136 10.92 -17.95 1.07
N GLU A 137 12.02 -18.52 0.65
CA GLU A 137 12.76 -19.50 1.49
C GLU A 137 13.28 -18.89 2.79
N ASN A 138 13.59 -17.61 2.79
CA ASN A 138 14.12 -16.88 3.93
C ASN A 138 13.34 -15.56 4.13
N PRO A 139 12.08 -15.62 4.59
CA PRO A 139 11.22 -14.46 4.61
C PRO A 139 11.68 -13.39 5.61
N LEU A 140 11.51 -12.13 5.20
CA LEU A 140 11.61 -10.95 6.05
C LEU A 140 10.24 -10.30 6.14
N ILE A 141 9.69 -10.21 7.35
CA ILE A 141 8.34 -9.72 7.59
C ILE A 141 8.38 -8.53 8.54
N VAL A 142 7.56 -7.55 8.28
CA VAL A 142 7.28 -6.45 9.21
C VAL A 142 5.91 -6.67 9.82
N VAL A 143 5.83 -6.58 11.14
CA VAL A 143 4.55 -6.62 11.87
C VAL A 143 4.36 -5.31 12.62
N LEU A 144 3.21 -4.69 12.45
CA LEU A 144 2.84 -3.43 13.08
C LEU A 144 1.59 -3.62 13.92
N GLU A 145 1.73 -3.54 15.25
CA GLU A 145 0.60 -3.64 16.17
C GLU A 145 -0.02 -2.26 16.39
N SER A 146 -1.32 -2.13 16.08
CA SER A 146 -2.16 -0.96 16.37
C SER A 146 -1.60 0.39 15.90
N VAL A 147 -0.79 0.40 14.85
CA VAL A 147 -0.25 1.66 14.31
C VAL A 147 -1.35 2.43 13.59
N GLU A 148 -1.69 3.62 14.09
CA GLU A 148 -2.85 4.39 13.63
C GLU A 148 -2.56 5.34 12.48
N LYS A 149 -1.40 6.02 12.50
CA LYS A 149 -1.12 7.14 11.59
C LYS A 149 -0.84 6.67 10.18
N PRO A 150 -1.69 7.04 9.17
CA PRO A 150 -1.47 6.64 7.78
C PRO A 150 -0.10 7.02 7.23
N GLY A 151 0.47 8.15 7.70
CA GLY A 151 1.82 8.58 7.32
C GLY A 151 2.91 7.61 7.78
N ASN A 152 2.83 7.12 9.01
CA ASN A 152 3.78 6.14 9.55
C ASN A 152 3.65 4.80 8.81
N LEU A 153 2.42 4.30 8.67
CA LEU A 153 2.15 3.09 7.92
C LEU A 153 2.69 3.18 6.48
N GLY A 154 2.40 4.29 5.80
CA GLY A 154 2.87 4.53 4.44
C GLY A 154 4.40 4.55 4.33
N ALA A 155 5.09 5.17 5.30
CA ALA A 155 6.55 5.21 5.33
C ALA A 155 7.15 3.81 5.61
N VAL A 156 6.54 3.02 6.52
CA VAL A 156 6.97 1.63 6.76
C VAL A 156 6.79 0.77 5.52
N LEU A 157 5.64 0.89 4.83
CA LEU A 157 5.40 0.15 3.58
C LEU A 157 6.46 0.46 2.51
N ARG A 158 6.86 1.72 2.38
CA ARG A 158 7.95 2.12 1.46
C ARG A 158 9.30 1.54 1.89
N SER A 159 9.61 1.55 3.18
CA SER A 159 10.85 0.95 3.70
C SER A 159 10.87 -0.56 3.51
N ALA A 160 9.75 -1.23 3.72
CA ALA A 160 9.57 -2.67 3.48
C ALA A 160 9.75 -3.02 1.99
N ASP A 161 9.20 -2.18 1.10
CA ASP A 161 9.39 -2.32 -0.34
C ASP A 161 10.87 -2.19 -0.72
N ALA A 162 11.54 -1.14 -0.25
CA ALA A 162 12.95 -0.89 -0.51
C ALA A 162 13.87 -1.98 0.06
N ALA A 163 13.52 -2.56 1.21
CA ALA A 163 14.27 -3.65 1.84
C ALA A 163 13.96 -5.03 1.23
N GLY A 164 13.05 -5.14 0.29
CA GLY A 164 12.63 -6.42 -0.29
C GLY A 164 11.90 -7.33 0.70
N ALA A 165 11.24 -6.79 1.73
CA ALA A 165 10.46 -7.59 2.67
C ALA A 165 9.36 -8.38 1.97
N ASP A 166 9.11 -9.62 2.40
CA ASP A 166 8.10 -10.51 1.82
C ASP A 166 6.69 -10.02 2.10
N ALA A 167 6.45 -9.52 3.31
CA ALA A 167 5.13 -9.04 3.72
C ALA A 167 5.19 -7.96 4.80
N VAL A 168 4.12 -7.17 4.88
CA VAL A 168 3.79 -6.30 6.00
C VAL A 168 2.46 -6.74 6.59
N ILE A 169 2.45 -7.10 7.87
CA ILE A 169 1.25 -7.53 8.59
C ILE A 169 0.85 -6.40 9.54
N ILE A 170 -0.39 -5.96 9.46
CA ILE A 170 -0.94 -4.92 10.32
C ILE A 170 -1.91 -5.60 11.28
N CYS A 171 -1.48 -5.71 12.55
CA CYS A 171 -2.25 -6.35 13.59
C CYS A 171 -3.18 -5.34 14.27
N ASP A 172 -4.41 -5.78 14.53
CA ASP A 172 -5.44 -4.99 15.20
C ASP A 172 -5.57 -3.59 14.62
N PRO A 173 -5.82 -3.47 13.28
CA PRO A 173 -5.72 -2.23 12.56
C PRO A 173 -6.73 -1.21 13.04
N LEU A 174 -6.25 -0.05 13.49
CA LEU A 174 -7.06 1.12 13.83
C LEU A 174 -7.34 2.01 12.60
N THR A 175 -6.62 1.76 11.51
CA THR A 175 -6.76 2.47 10.24
C THR A 175 -7.22 1.50 9.15
N ASP A 176 -8.16 1.93 8.34
CA ASP A 176 -8.59 1.23 7.14
C ASP A 176 -7.43 1.16 6.13
N LEU A 177 -7.04 -0.05 5.71
CA LEU A 177 -5.97 -0.28 4.73
C LEU A 177 -6.21 0.40 3.37
N TYR A 178 -7.47 0.64 3.04
CA TYR A 178 -7.88 1.34 1.83
C TYR A 178 -8.17 2.82 2.05
N ASN A 179 -7.68 3.38 3.16
CA ASN A 179 -7.74 4.83 3.42
C ASN A 179 -6.92 5.58 2.35
N PRO A 180 -7.51 6.56 1.64
CA PRO A 180 -6.79 7.32 0.61
C PRO A 180 -5.51 7.98 1.10
N ASN A 181 -5.46 8.41 2.38
CA ASN A 181 -4.24 8.97 2.98
C ASN A 181 -3.13 7.92 3.10
N LEU A 182 -3.46 6.66 3.40
CA LEU A 182 -2.49 5.57 3.49
C LEU A 182 -1.97 5.20 2.08
N ILE A 183 -2.87 5.06 1.11
CA ILE A 183 -2.50 4.77 -0.28
C ILE A 183 -1.52 5.84 -0.78
N ARG A 184 -1.84 7.11 -0.55
CA ARG A 184 -1.00 8.23 -0.93
C ARG A 184 0.32 8.26 -0.18
N ALA A 185 0.32 8.10 1.14
CA ALA A 185 1.53 8.12 1.96
C ALA A 185 2.50 7.00 1.59
N SER A 186 1.97 5.86 1.17
CA SER A 186 2.77 4.72 0.70
C SER A 186 3.27 4.86 -0.74
N ILE A 187 2.80 5.86 -1.50
CA ILE A 187 3.12 6.02 -2.94
C ILE A 187 2.78 4.74 -3.73
N GLY A 188 1.70 4.05 -3.35
CA GLY A 188 1.31 2.77 -3.95
C GLY A 188 2.04 1.54 -3.40
N ALA A 189 3.03 1.67 -2.50
CA ALA A 189 3.73 0.52 -1.90
C ALA A 189 2.78 -0.45 -1.17
N ILE A 190 1.62 0.04 -0.72
CA ILE A 190 0.56 -0.82 -0.18
C ILE A 190 0.05 -1.86 -1.20
N PHE A 191 0.28 -1.64 -2.48
CA PHE A 191 -0.09 -2.57 -3.56
C PHE A 191 1.10 -3.39 -4.05
N SER A 192 2.33 -2.87 -3.99
CA SER A 192 3.54 -3.55 -4.48
C SER A 192 4.04 -4.65 -3.53
N ARG A 193 3.66 -4.61 -2.26
CA ARG A 193 4.01 -5.62 -1.26
C ARG A 193 2.79 -6.41 -0.81
N GLN A 194 3.03 -7.62 -0.29
CA GLN A 194 1.99 -8.41 0.34
C GLN A 194 1.65 -7.77 1.69
N VAL A 195 0.45 -7.22 1.80
CA VAL A 195 -0.02 -6.59 3.03
C VAL A 195 -1.22 -7.38 3.52
N ALA A 196 -1.19 -7.82 4.76
CA ALA A 196 -2.31 -8.50 5.42
C ALA A 196 -2.75 -7.72 6.66
N ALA A 197 -4.01 -7.93 7.05
CA ALA A 197 -4.56 -7.48 8.32
C ALA A 197 -5.10 -8.68 9.08
N ALA A 198 -4.74 -8.79 10.36
CA ALA A 198 -5.15 -9.88 11.23
C ALA A 198 -5.15 -9.42 12.69
N THR A 199 -5.55 -10.28 13.62
CA THR A 199 -5.31 -10.04 15.03
C THR A 199 -3.86 -10.38 15.41
N SER A 200 -3.43 -9.89 16.56
CA SER A 200 -2.11 -10.23 17.11
C SER A 200 -1.99 -11.74 17.35
N GLU A 201 -3.03 -12.37 17.91
CA GLU A 201 -3.07 -13.81 18.18
C GLU A 201 -2.96 -14.66 16.91
N GLU A 202 -3.73 -14.31 15.88
CA GLU A 202 -3.68 -14.99 14.59
C GLU A 202 -2.30 -14.87 13.95
N THR A 203 -1.70 -13.66 14.00
CA THR A 203 -0.38 -13.40 13.44
C THR A 203 0.72 -14.16 14.17
N ILE A 204 0.71 -14.16 15.51
CA ILE A 204 1.65 -14.94 16.32
C ILE A 204 1.57 -16.44 15.98
N SER A 205 0.35 -16.97 15.92
CA SER A 205 0.11 -18.37 15.58
C SER A 205 0.63 -18.70 14.18
N TRP A 206 0.37 -17.82 13.21
CA TRP A 206 0.82 -17.98 11.83
C TRP A 206 2.36 -17.91 11.72
N LEU A 207 3.01 -16.95 12.40
CA LEU A 207 4.47 -16.83 12.40
C LEU A 207 5.13 -18.09 12.97
N LYS A 208 4.64 -18.59 14.11
CA LYS A 208 5.15 -19.81 14.75
C LYS A 208 4.94 -21.05 13.88
N ALA A 209 3.79 -21.17 13.23
CA ALA A 209 3.48 -22.29 12.32
C ALA A 209 4.42 -22.32 11.09
N ASN A 210 4.93 -21.16 10.68
CA ASN A 210 5.88 -21.04 9.58
C ASN A 210 7.35 -21.01 10.03
N ASN A 211 7.65 -21.25 11.30
CA ASN A 211 9.00 -21.24 11.89
C ASN A 211 9.74 -19.91 11.67
N ILE A 212 9.02 -18.79 11.77
CA ILE A 212 9.57 -17.45 11.61
C ILE A 212 9.92 -16.89 12.98
N GLN A 213 11.19 -16.51 13.17
CA GLN A 213 11.68 -15.87 14.39
C GLN A 213 10.93 -14.55 14.63
N ILE A 214 10.45 -14.36 15.86
CA ILE A 214 9.74 -13.14 16.28
C ILE A 214 10.70 -12.24 17.06
N LEU A 215 11.05 -11.09 16.48
CA LEU A 215 11.88 -10.06 17.10
C LEU A 215 11.03 -8.84 17.43
N THR A 216 10.81 -8.56 18.72
CA THR A 216 10.07 -7.38 19.14
C THR A 216 10.99 -6.19 19.40
N ALA A 217 10.68 -5.04 18.80
CA ALA A 217 11.41 -3.80 19.03
C ALA A 217 10.87 -3.11 20.29
N GLN A 218 11.63 -3.17 21.37
CA GLN A 218 11.30 -2.57 22.67
C GLN A 218 12.53 -2.21 23.48
N LEU A 219 12.40 -1.39 24.52
CA LEU A 219 13.53 -0.96 25.34
C LEU A 219 13.87 -1.95 26.45
N GLN A 220 12.84 -2.50 27.13
CA GLN A 220 13.01 -3.36 28.32
C GLN A 220 13.49 -4.76 27.88
N ASP A 221 14.38 -5.33 28.67
CA ASP A 221 14.90 -6.70 28.55
C ASP A 221 15.41 -7.04 27.13
N SER A 222 15.98 -6.05 26.45
CA SER A 222 16.36 -6.14 25.05
C SER A 222 17.86 -6.12 24.80
N SER A 223 18.29 -6.81 23.76
CA SER A 223 19.65 -6.76 23.21
C SER A 223 19.77 -5.68 22.14
N LEU A 224 20.99 -5.28 21.81
CA LEU A 224 21.20 -4.38 20.67
C LEU A 224 20.84 -5.10 19.37
N TYR A 225 20.12 -4.40 18.48
CA TYR A 225 19.59 -5.00 17.25
C TYR A 225 20.66 -5.60 16.35
N TYR A 226 21.85 -5.01 16.31
CA TYR A 226 22.97 -5.47 15.47
C TYR A 226 23.71 -6.67 16.07
N ASP A 227 23.49 -7.00 17.35
CA ASP A 227 24.02 -8.20 18.01
C ASP A 227 23.05 -9.40 17.92
N THR A 228 21.87 -9.17 17.28
CA THR A 228 20.85 -10.21 17.14
C THR A 228 20.86 -10.76 15.72
N PRO A 229 20.98 -12.09 15.53
CA PRO A 229 20.95 -12.70 14.21
C PRO A 229 19.59 -12.50 13.50
N MET A 230 19.65 -12.00 12.26
CA MET A 230 18.50 -11.79 11.37
C MET A 230 18.70 -12.47 10.01
N THR A 231 19.59 -13.46 9.94
CA THR A 231 19.97 -14.15 8.70
C THR A 231 18.94 -15.22 8.28
N GLY A 232 18.16 -15.75 9.22
CA GLY A 232 17.07 -16.70 8.97
C GLY A 232 15.70 -16.04 8.77
N PRO A 233 14.61 -16.84 8.62
CA PRO A 233 13.24 -16.35 8.59
C PRO A 233 12.95 -15.46 9.80
N THR A 234 12.58 -14.20 9.56
CA THR A 234 12.50 -13.18 10.63
C THR A 234 11.31 -12.28 10.47
N ALA A 235 10.55 -12.09 11.54
CA ALA A 235 9.53 -11.06 11.68
C ALA A 235 10.02 -9.99 12.67
N ILE A 236 10.03 -8.73 12.23
CA ILE A 236 10.34 -7.57 13.06
C ILE A 236 9.01 -6.94 13.48
N VAL A 237 8.73 -6.97 14.78
CA VAL A 237 7.45 -6.53 15.35
C VAL A 237 7.62 -5.21 16.07
N MET A 238 6.77 -4.24 15.73
CA MET A 238 6.79 -2.90 16.29
C MET A 238 5.39 -2.49 16.71
N GLY A 239 5.29 -1.86 17.87
CA GLY A 239 4.06 -1.32 18.43
C GLY A 239 3.87 0.17 18.15
N THR A 240 2.91 0.75 18.86
CA THR A 240 2.64 2.20 18.80
C THR A 240 3.75 3.01 19.44
N GLU A 241 3.87 4.28 19.04
CA GLU A 241 4.83 5.22 19.65
C GLU A 241 4.50 5.54 21.12
N ALA A 242 3.23 5.43 21.51
CA ALA A 242 2.76 5.83 22.83
C ALA A 242 2.86 4.73 23.87
N THR A 243 2.48 3.50 23.54
CA THR A 243 2.36 2.38 24.49
C THR A 243 3.30 1.21 24.18
N GLY A 244 3.95 1.25 23.03
CA GLY A 244 4.78 0.15 22.56
C GLY A 244 3.95 -1.07 22.16
N LEU A 245 4.51 -2.25 22.38
CA LEU A 245 3.86 -3.55 22.14
C LEU A 245 3.08 -4.02 23.37
N THR A 246 1.98 -4.72 23.14
CA THR A 246 1.24 -5.42 24.20
C THR A 246 2.00 -6.62 24.72
N ASP A 247 1.58 -7.13 25.90
CA ASP A 247 2.26 -8.26 26.56
C ASP A 247 2.22 -9.55 25.75
N ILE A 248 1.17 -9.77 24.95
CA ILE A 248 1.07 -10.95 24.08
C ILE A 248 2.25 -11.05 23.10
N TRP A 249 2.72 -9.92 22.58
CA TRP A 249 3.89 -9.88 21.70
C TRP A 249 5.18 -10.10 22.47
N ARG A 250 5.29 -9.53 23.68
CA ARG A 250 6.46 -9.72 24.55
C ARG A 250 6.65 -11.17 24.94
N GLU A 251 5.54 -11.85 25.31
CA GLU A 251 5.56 -13.25 25.69
C GLU A 251 5.82 -14.19 24.48
N ALA A 252 5.37 -13.80 23.30
CA ALA A 252 5.50 -14.61 22.08
C ALA A 252 6.88 -14.47 21.42
N ALA A 253 7.66 -13.43 21.75
CA ALA A 253 8.92 -13.11 21.10
C ALA A 253 10.00 -14.12 21.40
N ASP A 254 10.81 -14.45 20.40
CA ASP A 254 12.04 -15.21 20.57
C ASP A 254 13.15 -14.34 21.15
N LYS A 255 13.18 -13.04 20.80
CA LYS A 255 14.08 -12.04 21.35
C LYS A 255 13.49 -10.64 21.32
N HIS A 256 13.93 -9.81 22.24
CA HIS A 256 13.68 -8.38 22.27
C HIS A 256 14.91 -7.62 21.78
N ILE A 257 14.70 -6.67 20.89
CA ILE A 257 15.76 -5.87 20.28
C ILE A 257 15.53 -4.38 20.48
N ARG A 258 16.60 -3.60 20.60
CA ARG A 258 16.54 -2.15 20.68
C ARG A 258 17.53 -1.47 19.78
N ILE A 259 17.17 -0.29 19.30
CA ILE A 259 18.07 0.69 18.69
C ILE A 259 18.69 1.50 19.85
N PRO A 260 20.03 1.64 19.96
CA PRO A 260 20.63 2.41 21.04
C PRO A 260 20.31 3.90 20.88
N MET A 261 19.82 4.49 21.96
CA MET A 261 19.52 5.92 22.02
C MET A 261 20.61 6.60 22.83
N LEU A 262 21.43 7.45 22.19
CA LEU A 262 22.59 8.10 22.81
C LEU A 262 22.29 9.54 23.24
N GLY A 263 21.11 10.05 22.95
CA GLY A 263 20.65 11.40 23.26
C GLY A 263 19.70 11.45 24.45
N ALA A 264 18.98 12.54 24.56
CA ALA A 264 18.01 12.77 25.64
C ALA A 264 16.63 12.12 25.40
N LEU A 265 16.34 11.73 24.15
CA LEU A 265 15.08 11.05 23.80
C LEU A 265 15.25 9.54 23.89
N ASP A 266 14.19 8.85 24.26
CA ASP A 266 14.15 7.41 24.48
C ASP A 266 13.62 6.60 23.28
N SER A 267 13.09 7.27 22.26
CA SER A 267 12.49 6.61 21.12
C SER A 267 12.67 7.37 19.80
N LEU A 268 12.55 6.65 18.69
CA LEU A 268 12.45 7.17 17.33
C LEU A 268 11.02 7.00 16.82
N ASN A 269 10.67 7.75 15.79
CA ASN A 269 9.46 7.50 15.02
C ASN A 269 9.45 6.06 14.50
N VAL A 270 8.29 5.37 14.57
CA VAL A 270 8.16 3.95 14.23
C VAL A 270 8.62 3.64 12.80
N SER A 271 8.41 4.54 11.84
CA SER A 271 8.86 4.31 10.47
C SER A 271 10.36 4.42 10.30
N VAL A 272 11.02 5.26 11.09
CA VAL A 272 12.48 5.37 11.14
C VAL A 272 13.07 4.11 11.77
N SER A 273 12.49 3.67 12.88
CA SER A 273 12.89 2.40 13.54
C SER A 273 12.75 1.21 12.59
N ALA A 274 11.63 1.13 11.86
CA ALA A 274 11.39 0.10 10.86
C ALA A 274 12.49 0.09 9.78
N ALA A 275 12.84 1.25 9.25
CA ALA A 275 13.88 1.34 8.22
C ALA A 275 15.24 0.86 8.74
N ILE A 276 15.66 1.28 9.94
CA ILE A 276 16.93 0.86 10.55
C ILE A 276 16.97 -0.66 10.71
N LEU A 277 15.93 -1.25 11.29
CA LEU A 277 15.88 -2.69 11.58
C LEU A 277 15.79 -3.54 10.31
N LEU A 278 15.02 -3.10 9.33
CA LEU A 278 14.91 -3.77 8.03
C LEU A 278 16.25 -3.78 7.28
N PHE A 279 16.91 -2.65 7.19
CA PHE A 279 18.19 -2.57 6.48
C PHE A 279 19.32 -3.25 7.24
N GLU A 280 19.25 -3.40 8.56
CA GLU A 280 20.16 -4.29 9.30
C GLU A 280 19.92 -5.76 8.90
N ALA A 281 18.66 -6.20 8.81
CA ALA A 281 18.38 -7.55 8.33
C ALA A 281 18.92 -7.77 6.91
N VAL A 282 18.73 -6.79 6.01
CA VAL A 282 19.30 -6.81 4.65
C VAL A 282 20.82 -6.91 4.68
N ARG A 283 21.49 -6.11 5.51
CA ARG A 283 22.95 -6.14 5.67
C ARG A 283 23.44 -7.52 6.13
N GLN A 284 22.80 -8.11 7.15
CA GLN A 284 23.18 -9.43 7.67
C GLN A 284 22.93 -10.56 6.66
N ARG A 285 21.95 -10.42 5.78
CA ARG A 285 21.64 -11.38 4.72
C ARG A 285 22.52 -11.26 3.48
N GLY A 286 23.60 -10.48 3.56
CA GLY A 286 24.57 -10.33 2.49
C GLY A 286 24.38 -9.10 1.62
N GLY A 287 23.46 -8.21 1.99
CA GLY A 287 23.12 -7.02 1.19
C GLY A 287 22.61 -7.40 -0.20
N ALA A 288 22.41 -6.42 -1.05
CA ALA A 288 22.14 -6.64 -2.48
C ALA A 288 23.45 -7.02 -3.21
N ALA A 289 24.02 -8.19 -2.91
CA ALA A 289 25.13 -8.75 -3.68
C ALA A 289 24.57 -9.14 -5.05
N GLY A 290 24.48 -8.15 -5.97
CA GLY A 290 24.02 -8.39 -7.33
C GLY A 290 23.06 -7.34 -7.91
N ILE A 291 23.05 -6.09 -7.37
CA ILE A 291 22.47 -4.94 -8.11
C ILE A 291 23.53 -4.35 -9.02
#